data_20c0aef751d584a53e179fe37d98f721
#
_entry.id   20c0aef751d584a53e179fe37d98f721
#
_cell.length_a   1.000
_cell.length_b   1.000
_cell.length_c   1.000
_cell.angle_alpha   90.00
_cell.angle_beta   90.00
_cell.angle_gamma   90.00
#
_symmetry.space_group_name_H-M   'P 1'
#
loop_
_entity.id
_entity.type
_entity.pdbx_description
1 polymer ?
#
loop_
_entity_poly.entity_id
_entity_poly.type
_entity_poly.pdbx_seq_one_letter_code
_entity_poly.pdbx_strand_id
1 'polypeptide(L)'
;MMKKLLISLLMVLLAAPTYAQIDKDHDFKVAKNMDIFNAIYKNLDLMYVDTLDAEEVVGNGVKAMLGSLDPYTTYYPESKVNELKNMLTGKYAGVGAVIRYNFQLQRVCISEPYENMPAAEAGLKKGDIILSIDDESMTDKDVSYVSDHLRGDPGTSFILKVKRPSTGKILKVKVTRRTIQMPFIPYYGMLEGGIGYINFNSFTDNCAKDVRRAFIDLKKQGAKSLIFDLRTNGGGSVSEAVNIINMFLPKGKTVLEMKGKLQRSNNVYKTKVEPVDSLMPMVVLVSNSTASASEIMSGSLQDYDRAVILGTRTYGKGLVQSTMDLPYNGQMKLTTAKYYIPSGRCVQALNYKHAKGGYVEHVPDSLTKVFYTAGGREVRDGGGVKPDIEVKPDSLPNIAFYLAGARDSNEVMLNYEVDYIAKHPTIAPAKDFALTDADYDEFKARVLKADFKYDRETEKYLKDLEKLAKFEGYYDDAKPEFEALKKKLSHNVAKDLDYNKTYIKQLLENEIVAAYYFQAGAIQNSLRYDKQVKAAMKLLQSPEEYEKILHPVKK
;
A
#
# COMPACT_ATOMS: atom_id res chain seq x y z
N MET A 1 -20.31 -51.53 -51.02
CA MET A 1 -20.98 -50.75 -49.94
C MET A 1 -20.49 -51.11 -48.53
N MET A 2 -20.26 -52.36 -48.19
CA MET A 2 -19.82 -52.80 -46.84
C MET A 2 -18.47 -52.26 -46.34
N LYS A 3 -17.48 -52.09 -47.19
CA LYS A 3 -16.15 -51.53 -46.81
C LYS A 3 -16.19 -50.05 -46.39
N LYS A 4 -17.13 -49.26 -46.94
CA LYS A 4 -17.31 -47.84 -46.56
C LYS A 4 -18.05 -47.70 -45.23
N LEU A 5 -18.95 -48.65 -44.90
CA LEU A 5 -19.66 -48.69 -43.63
C LEU A 5 -18.73 -49.07 -42.46
N LEU A 6 -17.77 -49.99 -42.67
CA LEU A 6 -16.78 -50.37 -41.68
C LEU A 6 -15.79 -49.24 -41.33
N ILE A 7 -15.40 -48.43 -42.32
CA ILE A 7 -14.49 -47.27 -42.10
C ILE A 7 -15.21 -46.16 -41.33
N SER A 8 -16.50 -45.92 -41.61
CA SER A 8 -17.32 -44.96 -40.87
C SER A 8 -17.57 -45.40 -39.41
N LEU A 9 -17.72 -46.71 -39.16
CA LEU A 9 -17.89 -47.24 -37.81
C LEU A 9 -16.57 -47.20 -37.01
N LEU A 10 -15.40 -47.36 -37.67
CA LEU A 10 -14.08 -47.25 -37.02
C LEU A 10 -13.73 -45.79 -36.70
N MET A 11 -14.19 -44.78 -37.49
CA MET A 11 -14.00 -43.37 -37.17
C MET A 11 -14.90 -42.86 -36.04
N VAL A 12 -16.05 -43.46 -35.82
CA VAL A 12 -16.94 -43.12 -34.68
C VAL A 12 -16.41 -43.72 -33.36
N LEU A 13 -15.68 -44.81 -33.42
CA LEU A 13 -15.03 -45.41 -32.25
C LEU A 13 -13.74 -44.69 -31.81
N LEU A 14 -13.14 -43.83 -32.67
CA LEU A 14 -11.99 -43.01 -32.34
C LEU A 14 -12.36 -41.60 -31.81
N ALA A 15 -13.64 -41.25 -31.84
CA ALA A 15 -14.17 -40.04 -31.23
C ALA A 15 -14.77 -40.31 -29.83
N ALA A 16 -14.23 -41.27 -29.10
CA ALA A 16 -14.51 -41.37 -27.67
C ALA A 16 -14.01 -40.08 -26.99
N PRO A 17 -14.86 -39.35 -26.26
CA PRO A 17 -14.39 -38.24 -25.50
C PRO A 17 -13.27 -38.77 -24.57
N THR A 18 -12.11 -38.14 -24.63
CA THR A 18 -11.08 -38.31 -23.59
C THR A 18 -11.71 -37.82 -22.30
N TYR A 19 -12.37 -38.71 -21.59
CA TYR A 19 -12.67 -38.47 -20.18
C TYR A 19 -11.30 -38.24 -19.53
N ALA A 20 -11.13 -37.06 -18.92
CA ALA A 20 -9.99 -36.80 -18.09
C ALA A 20 -9.84 -38.02 -17.16
N GLN A 21 -8.70 -38.69 -17.25
CA GLN A 21 -8.41 -39.87 -16.44
C GLN A 21 -8.52 -39.41 -14.99
N ILE A 22 -9.60 -39.81 -14.30
CA ILE A 22 -9.79 -39.51 -12.88
C ILE A 22 -8.62 -40.15 -12.18
N ASP A 23 -7.76 -39.34 -11.60
CA ASP A 23 -6.63 -39.83 -10.79
C ASP A 23 -7.18 -40.40 -9.49
N LYS A 24 -7.55 -41.69 -9.54
CA LYS A 24 -8.13 -42.44 -8.42
C LYS A 24 -7.24 -42.39 -7.18
N ASP A 25 -5.94 -42.30 -7.35
CA ASP A 25 -4.99 -42.17 -6.24
C ASP A 25 -5.10 -40.79 -5.58
N HIS A 26 -5.31 -39.73 -6.38
CA HIS A 26 -5.55 -38.39 -5.85
C HIS A 26 -6.85 -38.32 -5.05
N ASP A 27 -7.96 -38.82 -5.62
CA ASP A 27 -9.27 -38.78 -4.96
C ASP A 27 -9.28 -39.59 -3.66
N PHE A 28 -8.62 -40.77 -3.66
CA PHE A 28 -8.45 -41.53 -2.45
C PHE A 28 -7.64 -40.78 -1.39
N LYS A 29 -6.55 -40.13 -1.78
CA LYS A 29 -5.73 -39.34 -0.85
C LYS A 29 -6.52 -38.16 -0.27
N VAL A 30 -7.34 -37.50 -1.06
CA VAL A 30 -8.21 -36.41 -0.58
C VAL A 30 -9.21 -36.95 0.46
N ALA A 31 -9.97 -38.00 0.13
CA ALA A 31 -10.94 -38.61 1.05
C ALA A 31 -10.27 -39.07 2.36
N LYS A 32 -9.18 -39.82 2.26
CA LYS A 32 -8.42 -40.29 3.42
C LYS A 32 -7.97 -39.16 4.35
N ASN A 33 -7.46 -38.05 3.79
CA ASN A 33 -6.98 -36.95 4.62
C ASN A 33 -8.14 -36.16 5.26
N MET A 34 -9.30 -36.07 4.61
CA MET A 34 -10.51 -35.51 5.22
C MET A 34 -11.02 -36.36 6.38
N ASP A 35 -11.02 -37.70 6.24
CA ASP A 35 -11.39 -38.59 7.33
C ASP A 35 -10.44 -38.47 8.52
N ILE A 36 -9.13 -38.39 8.28
CA ILE A 36 -8.13 -38.17 9.32
C ILE A 36 -8.36 -36.81 10.03
N PHE A 37 -8.61 -35.75 9.28
CA PHE A 37 -8.87 -34.43 9.84
C PHE A 37 -10.11 -34.43 10.74
N ASN A 38 -11.21 -35.02 10.28
CA ASN A 38 -12.44 -35.16 11.04
C ASN A 38 -12.23 -36.00 12.32
N ALA A 39 -11.47 -37.10 12.25
CA ALA A 39 -11.17 -37.95 13.41
C ALA A 39 -10.31 -37.18 14.44
N ILE A 40 -9.31 -36.41 13.99
CA ILE A 40 -8.48 -35.57 14.87
C ILE A 40 -9.36 -34.55 15.59
N TYR A 41 -10.16 -33.79 14.84
CA TYR A 41 -11.01 -32.74 15.42
C TYR A 41 -12.01 -33.31 16.43
N LYS A 42 -12.68 -34.42 16.09
CA LYS A 42 -13.62 -35.12 16.99
C LYS A 42 -12.94 -35.54 18.30
N ASN A 43 -11.71 -36.10 18.22
CA ASN A 43 -10.99 -36.51 19.41
C ASN A 43 -10.52 -35.32 20.26
N LEU A 44 -10.12 -34.20 19.63
CA LEU A 44 -9.80 -32.96 20.33
C LEU A 44 -11.01 -32.44 21.11
N ASP A 45 -12.17 -32.33 20.46
CA ASP A 45 -13.41 -31.83 21.05
C ASP A 45 -13.87 -32.70 22.26
N LEU A 46 -13.72 -34.02 22.13
CA LEU A 46 -14.21 -34.98 23.14
C LEU A 46 -13.24 -35.21 24.30
N MET A 47 -11.92 -35.12 24.09
CA MET A 47 -10.93 -35.65 25.03
C MET A 47 -9.86 -34.62 25.45
N TYR A 48 -9.81 -33.44 24.86
CA TYR A 48 -8.83 -32.44 25.29
C TYR A 48 -9.13 -31.99 26.73
N VAL A 49 -8.08 -31.72 27.52
CA VAL A 49 -8.17 -31.47 28.97
C VAL A 49 -9.02 -30.21 29.30
N ASP A 50 -8.96 -29.20 28.46
CA ASP A 50 -9.73 -27.96 28.63
C ASP A 50 -10.85 -27.85 27.58
N THR A 51 -11.86 -27.02 27.85
CA THR A 51 -12.93 -26.71 26.90
C THR A 51 -12.34 -25.94 25.73
N LEU A 52 -12.58 -26.39 24.50
CA LEU A 52 -12.11 -25.77 23.28
C LEU A 52 -13.18 -24.87 22.67
N ASP A 53 -12.76 -23.72 22.16
CA ASP A 53 -13.57 -22.94 21.23
C ASP A 53 -13.43 -23.54 19.81
N ALA A 54 -14.53 -24.07 19.30
CA ALA A 54 -14.59 -24.75 17.99
C ALA A 54 -14.20 -23.81 16.84
N GLU A 55 -14.65 -22.56 16.87
CA GLU A 55 -14.36 -21.58 15.81
C GLU A 55 -12.89 -21.20 15.83
N GLU A 56 -12.31 -21.01 17.00
CA GLU A 56 -10.89 -20.67 17.15
C GLU A 56 -9.99 -21.81 16.69
N VAL A 57 -10.23 -23.02 17.14
CA VAL A 57 -9.39 -24.21 16.81
C VAL A 57 -9.46 -24.50 15.32
N VAL A 58 -10.65 -24.60 14.74
CA VAL A 58 -10.83 -24.84 13.29
C VAL A 58 -10.28 -23.67 12.49
N GLY A 59 -10.55 -22.42 12.90
CA GLY A 59 -10.05 -21.22 12.26
C GLY A 59 -8.52 -21.18 12.17
N ASN A 60 -7.82 -21.56 13.25
CA ASN A 60 -6.36 -21.65 13.27
C ASN A 60 -5.85 -22.75 12.33
N GLY A 61 -6.52 -23.91 12.29
CA GLY A 61 -6.21 -24.98 11.33
C GLY A 61 -6.37 -24.54 9.88
N VAL A 62 -7.50 -23.90 9.55
CA VAL A 62 -7.78 -23.35 8.21
C VAL A 62 -6.73 -22.29 7.84
N LYS A 63 -6.42 -21.36 8.75
CA LYS A 63 -5.42 -20.33 8.52
C LYS A 63 -4.04 -20.93 8.21
N ALA A 64 -3.60 -21.94 8.96
CA ALA A 64 -2.34 -22.62 8.73
C ALA A 64 -2.32 -23.35 7.38
N MET A 65 -3.40 -24.05 7.03
CA MET A 65 -3.55 -24.75 5.75
C MET A 65 -3.46 -23.78 4.57
N LEU A 66 -4.23 -22.68 4.59
CA LEU A 66 -4.25 -21.69 3.52
C LEU A 66 -2.91 -20.93 3.42
N GLY A 67 -2.32 -20.57 4.56
CA GLY A 67 -1.02 -19.89 4.62
C GLY A 67 0.15 -20.72 4.08
N SER A 68 0.00 -22.06 4.00
CA SER A 68 0.99 -22.93 3.36
C SER A 68 1.00 -22.84 1.83
N LEU A 69 -0.02 -22.26 1.22
CA LEU A 69 -0.17 -22.13 -0.23
C LEU A 69 0.41 -20.80 -0.74
N ASP A 70 -0.07 -19.69 -0.20
CA ASP A 70 0.34 -18.34 -0.51
C ASP A 70 -0.21 -17.36 0.55
N PRO A 71 0.30 -16.11 0.66
CA PRO A 71 -0.17 -15.15 1.66
C PRO A 71 -1.50 -14.46 1.32
N TYR A 72 -2.12 -14.76 0.18
CA TYR A 72 -3.32 -14.07 -0.31
C TYR A 72 -4.58 -14.91 -0.22
N THR A 73 -4.42 -16.25 -0.17
CA THR A 73 -5.52 -17.18 0.02
C THR A 73 -5.95 -17.15 1.48
N THR A 74 -7.16 -16.64 1.73
CA THR A 74 -7.67 -16.36 3.09
C THR A 74 -9.12 -16.77 3.24
N TYR A 75 -9.47 -17.23 4.45
CA TYR A 75 -10.83 -17.51 4.90
C TYR A 75 -11.37 -16.34 5.74
N TYR A 76 -12.59 -15.98 5.51
CA TYR A 76 -13.35 -14.97 6.25
C TYR A 76 -14.60 -15.64 6.83
N PRO A 77 -14.69 -15.85 8.15
CA PRO A 77 -15.93 -16.28 8.80
C PRO A 77 -17.01 -15.21 8.64
N GLU A 78 -18.27 -15.55 8.85
CA GLU A 78 -19.42 -14.62 8.73
C GLU A 78 -19.16 -13.27 9.42
N SER A 79 -18.62 -13.31 10.63
CA SER A 79 -18.27 -12.11 11.42
C SER A 79 -17.28 -11.16 10.73
N LYS A 80 -16.48 -11.64 9.77
CA LYS A 80 -15.44 -10.87 9.06
C LYS A 80 -15.73 -10.62 7.58
N VAL A 81 -16.84 -11.09 7.06
CA VAL A 81 -17.22 -10.88 5.63
C VAL A 81 -17.36 -9.40 5.29
N ASN A 82 -17.84 -8.58 6.23
CA ASN A 82 -17.92 -7.14 6.03
C ASN A 82 -16.52 -6.48 5.91
N GLU A 83 -15.50 -6.99 6.60
CA GLU A 83 -14.12 -6.52 6.44
C GLU A 83 -13.62 -6.77 5.01
N LEU A 84 -13.88 -7.97 4.47
CA LEU A 84 -13.55 -8.30 3.09
C LEU A 84 -14.27 -7.39 2.10
N LYS A 85 -15.58 -7.16 2.29
CA LYS A 85 -16.38 -6.27 1.44
C LYS A 85 -15.86 -4.83 1.46
N ASN A 86 -15.53 -4.31 2.64
CA ASN A 86 -14.96 -2.99 2.80
C ASN A 86 -13.60 -2.85 2.10
N MET A 87 -12.75 -3.89 2.21
CA MET A 87 -11.46 -3.92 1.53
C MET A 87 -11.60 -3.93 0.00
N LEU A 88 -12.58 -4.66 -0.54
CA LEU A 88 -12.80 -4.76 -1.99
C LEU A 88 -13.44 -3.49 -2.58
N THR A 89 -14.35 -2.86 -1.84
CA THR A 89 -15.08 -1.67 -2.31
C THR A 89 -14.38 -0.36 -1.97
N GLY A 90 -13.45 -0.36 -1.01
CA GLY A 90 -12.86 0.86 -0.45
C GLY A 90 -13.86 1.70 0.35
N LYS A 91 -15.01 1.11 0.76
CA LYS A 91 -16.07 1.79 1.51
C LYS A 91 -16.18 1.21 2.91
N TYR A 92 -16.39 2.08 3.87
CA TYR A 92 -16.77 1.69 5.22
C TYR A 92 -17.76 2.69 5.80
N ALA A 93 -18.51 2.31 6.81
CA ALA A 93 -19.42 3.23 7.50
C ALA A 93 -18.78 3.75 8.78
N GLY A 94 -18.74 5.07 8.94
CA GLY A 94 -18.08 5.72 10.07
C GLY A 94 -18.07 7.24 9.99
N VAL A 95 -17.04 7.84 10.60
CA VAL A 95 -16.92 9.30 10.75
C VAL A 95 -15.95 9.96 9.76
N GLY A 96 -15.07 9.20 9.10
CA GLY A 96 -14.11 9.76 8.14
C GLY A 96 -13.00 10.57 8.81
N ALA A 97 -12.25 9.94 9.70
CA ALA A 97 -11.05 10.51 10.31
C ALA A 97 -9.99 9.44 10.57
N VAL A 98 -8.73 9.83 10.53
CA VAL A 98 -7.63 9.06 11.11
C VAL A 98 -7.58 9.35 12.59
N ILE A 99 -7.48 8.31 13.40
CA ILE A 99 -7.29 8.39 14.85
C ILE A 99 -5.95 7.74 15.23
N ARG A 100 -5.34 8.22 16.28
CA ARG A 100 -4.11 7.65 16.84
C ARG A 100 -4.16 7.59 18.36
N TYR A 101 -3.37 6.69 18.94
CA TYR A 101 -3.16 6.66 20.37
C TYR A 101 -2.14 7.74 20.78
N ASN A 102 -2.48 8.55 21.77
CA ASN A 102 -1.59 9.51 22.39
C ASN A 102 -1.02 8.88 23.67
N PHE A 103 0.26 8.54 23.64
CA PHE A 103 0.93 7.83 24.73
C PHE A 103 1.10 8.66 25.98
N GLN A 104 1.25 9.98 25.86
CA GLN A 104 1.36 10.90 27.00
C GLN A 104 0.06 10.97 27.80
N LEU A 105 -1.07 10.96 27.11
CA LEU A 105 -2.39 11.11 27.72
C LEU A 105 -3.11 9.78 27.93
N GLN A 106 -2.55 8.67 27.43
CA GLN A 106 -3.14 7.33 27.42
C GLN A 106 -4.56 7.33 26.84
N ARG A 107 -4.75 8.03 25.72
CA ARG A 107 -6.05 8.23 25.06
C ARG A 107 -5.92 8.28 23.56
N VAL A 108 -7.01 7.94 22.89
CA VAL A 108 -7.11 8.12 21.45
C VAL A 108 -7.44 9.57 21.12
N CYS A 109 -6.80 10.13 20.09
CA CYS A 109 -7.08 11.46 19.58
C CYS A 109 -7.30 11.44 18.06
N ILE A 110 -7.93 12.50 17.55
CA ILE A 110 -8.08 12.75 16.13
C ILE A 110 -6.71 13.16 15.57
N SER A 111 -6.19 12.38 14.62
CA SER A 111 -4.96 12.70 13.89
C SER A 111 -5.26 13.58 12.66
N GLU A 112 -6.27 13.15 11.87
CA GLU A 112 -6.65 13.86 10.66
C GLU A 112 -8.15 13.62 10.38
N PRO A 113 -9.02 14.64 10.42
CA PRO A 113 -10.36 14.54 9.85
C PRO A 113 -10.28 14.67 8.33
N TYR A 114 -10.99 13.82 7.58
CA TYR A 114 -11.01 13.92 6.12
C TYR A 114 -11.95 15.00 5.63
N GLU A 115 -11.55 15.65 4.54
CA GLU A 115 -12.33 16.70 3.89
C GLU A 115 -13.72 16.20 3.48
N ASN A 116 -14.76 17.02 3.70
CA ASN A 116 -16.16 16.72 3.35
C ASN A 116 -16.71 15.42 4.02
N MET A 117 -16.13 15.00 5.13
CA MET A 117 -16.56 13.83 5.90
C MET A 117 -17.15 14.25 7.25
N PRO A 118 -17.96 13.36 7.89
CA PRO A 118 -18.69 13.70 9.12
C PRO A 118 -17.84 14.30 10.25
N ALA A 119 -16.61 13.82 10.43
CA ALA A 119 -15.70 14.35 11.45
C ALA A 119 -15.34 15.83 11.19
N ALA A 120 -14.95 16.16 9.96
CA ALA A 120 -14.61 17.54 9.59
C ALA A 120 -15.84 18.46 9.63
N GLU A 121 -16.99 18.00 9.10
CA GLU A 121 -18.25 18.76 9.13
C GLU A 121 -18.75 19.02 10.55
N ALA A 122 -18.53 18.10 11.46
CA ALA A 122 -18.81 18.25 12.89
C ALA A 122 -17.82 19.19 13.60
N GLY A 123 -16.80 19.69 12.91
CA GLY A 123 -15.81 20.62 13.46
C GLY A 123 -14.74 19.98 14.32
N LEU A 124 -14.53 18.66 14.22
CA LEU A 124 -13.39 17.99 14.83
C LEU A 124 -12.09 18.45 14.18
N LYS A 125 -11.04 18.55 14.97
CA LYS A 125 -9.73 19.03 14.53
C LYS A 125 -8.60 18.08 14.95
N LYS A 126 -7.47 18.17 14.29
CA LYS A 126 -6.22 17.52 14.68
C LYS A 126 -5.91 17.80 16.14
N GLY A 127 -5.59 16.75 16.89
CA GLY A 127 -5.28 16.82 18.31
C GLY A 127 -6.49 16.73 19.25
N ASP A 128 -7.74 16.77 18.76
CA ASP A 128 -8.91 16.58 19.63
C ASP A 128 -8.87 15.22 20.32
N ILE A 129 -8.85 15.22 21.67
CA ILE A 129 -8.71 14.03 22.50
C ILE A 129 -10.09 13.45 22.77
N ILE A 130 -10.33 12.20 22.41
CA ILE A 130 -11.60 11.51 22.60
C ILE A 130 -11.76 11.14 24.07
N LEU A 131 -12.79 11.67 24.72
CA LEU A 131 -13.11 11.41 26.13
C LEU A 131 -14.19 10.35 26.30
N SER A 132 -15.29 10.47 25.54
CA SER A 132 -16.36 9.48 25.52
C SER A 132 -17.08 9.46 24.18
N ILE A 133 -17.71 8.32 23.87
CA ILE A 133 -18.64 8.12 22.76
C ILE A 133 -19.98 7.80 23.42
N ASP A 134 -21.01 8.63 23.16
CA ASP A 134 -22.21 8.70 23.98
C ASP A 134 -21.83 8.85 25.47
N ASP A 135 -22.28 7.97 26.33
CA ASP A 135 -21.96 7.99 27.76
C ASP A 135 -20.80 7.04 28.13
N GLU A 136 -20.25 6.31 27.16
CA GLU A 136 -19.15 5.37 27.37
C GLU A 136 -17.80 6.07 27.37
N SER A 137 -17.04 5.90 28.46
CA SER A 137 -15.68 6.46 28.58
C SER A 137 -14.68 5.73 27.70
N MET A 138 -13.87 6.50 26.94
CA MET A 138 -12.78 5.99 26.12
C MET A 138 -11.42 6.07 26.83
N THR A 139 -11.42 6.09 28.19
CA THR A 139 -10.19 6.04 28.99
C THR A 139 -9.57 4.66 28.89
N ASP A 140 -8.24 4.59 28.68
CA ASP A 140 -7.46 3.36 28.59
C ASP A 140 -7.93 2.39 27.48
N LYS A 141 -8.70 2.90 26.52
CA LYS A 141 -9.12 2.14 25.34
C LYS A 141 -8.11 2.31 24.22
N ASP A 142 -7.81 1.23 23.52
CA ASP A 142 -6.92 1.25 22.36
C ASP A 142 -7.61 1.83 21.10
N VAL A 143 -6.83 1.99 20.04
CA VAL A 143 -7.31 2.53 18.75
C VAL A 143 -8.37 1.64 18.12
N SER A 144 -8.25 0.31 18.26
CA SER A 144 -9.21 -0.63 17.67
C SER A 144 -10.57 -0.48 18.33
N TYR A 145 -10.61 -0.49 19.66
CA TYR A 145 -11.83 -0.32 20.43
C TYR A 145 -12.56 0.98 20.09
N VAL A 146 -11.83 2.11 20.09
CA VAL A 146 -12.42 3.41 19.76
C VAL A 146 -12.87 3.45 18.30
N SER A 147 -12.10 2.88 17.38
CA SER A 147 -12.46 2.79 15.96
C SER A 147 -13.77 2.04 15.74
N ASP A 148 -13.97 0.93 16.45
CA ASP A 148 -15.19 0.12 16.33
C ASP A 148 -16.42 0.88 16.81
N HIS A 149 -16.29 1.71 17.87
CA HIS A 149 -17.37 2.57 18.37
C HIS A 149 -17.64 3.80 17.46
N LEU A 150 -16.63 4.30 16.74
CA LEU A 150 -16.83 5.36 15.74
C LEU A 150 -17.48 4.83 14.46
N ARG A 151 -17.34 3.53 14.17
CA ARG A 151 -18.03 2.84 13.07
C ARG A 151 -19.45 2.48 13.47
N GLY A 152 -20.26 2.06 12.51
CA GLY A 152 -21.64 1.62 12.69
C GLY A 152 -22.48 1.92 11.46
N ASP A 153 -23.80 1.65 11.53
CA ASP A 153 -24.67 1.80 10.37
C ASP A 153 -24.76 3.25 9.88
N PRO A 154 -24.73 3.47 8.56
CA PRO A 154 -24.90 4.80 7.98
C PRO A 154 -26.23 5.43 8.41
N GLY A 155 -26.19 6.72 8.76
CA GLY A 155 -27.36 7.46 9.24
C GLY A 155 -27.55 7.42 10.77
N THR A 156 -26.86 6.55 11.49
CA THR A 156 -26.87 6.57 12.95
C THR A 156 -26.03 7.72 13.48
N SER A 157 -26.45 8.30 14.61
CA SER A 157 -25.76 9.43 15.24
C SER A 157 -25.37 9.08 16.67
N PHE A 158 -24.29 9.68 17.14
CA PHE A 158 -23.83 9.59 18.52
C PHE A 158 -23.25 10.94 18.98
N ILE A 159 -23.05 11.09 20.29
CA ILE A 159 -22.41 12.26 20.89
C ILE A 159 -20.95 11.92 21.17
N LEU A 160 -20.03 12.60 20.49
CA LEU A 160 -18.59 12.52 20.74
C LEU A 160 -18.18 13.65 21.70
N LYS A 161 -17.68 13.29 22.88
CA LYS A 161 -17.10 14.23 23.83
C LYS A 161 -15.60 14.28 23.63
N VAL A 162 -15.08 15.45 23.28
CA VAL A 162 -13.64 15.64 23.06
C VAL A 162 -13.09 16.78 23.89
N LYS A 163 -11.82 16.69 24.30
CA LYS A 163 -11.06 17.83 24.83
C LYS A 163 -10.19 18.39 23.72
N ARG A 164 -10.35 19.67 23.41
CA ARG A 164 -9.52 20.38 22.42
C ARG A 164 -8.29 20.99 23.10
N PRO A 165 -7.08 20.47 22.88
CA PRO A 165 -5.88 20.96 23.57
C PRO A 165 -5.61 22.44 23.34
N SER A 166 -5.79 22.94 22.10
CA SER A 166 -5.56 24.33 21.72
C SER A 166 -6.37 25.37 22.51
N THR A 167 -7.50 24.97 23.08
CA THR A 167 -8.39 25.86 23.86
C THR A 167 -8.64 25.38 25.30
N GLY A 168 -8.22 24.16 25.62
CA GLY A 168 -8.53 23.48 26.87
C GLY A 168 -10.01 23.10 27.04
N LYS A 169 -10.88 23.47 26.07
CA LYS A 169 -12.34 23.27 26.19
C LYS A 169 -12.73 21.82 25.93
N ILE A 170 -13.77 21.40 26.67
CA ILE A 170 -14.47 20.15 26.42
C ILE A 170 -15.65 20.45 25.51
N LEU A 171 -15.74 19.76 24.39
CA LEU A 171 -16.78 19.91 23.40
C LEU A 171 -17.63 18.64 23.36
N LYS A 172 -18.94 18.80 23.22
CA LYS A 172 -19.89 17.73 22.90
C LYS A 172 -20.34 17.93 21.47
N VAL A 173 -20.00 17.01 20.60
CA VAL A 173 -20.21 17.11 19.15
C VAL A 173 -21.10 15.96 18.72
N LYS A 174 -22.23 16.27 18.08
CA LYS A 174 -23.07 15.25 17.45
C LYS A 174 -22.44 14.87 16.09
N VAL A 175 -22.12 13.59 15.92
CA VAL A 175 -21.59 13.05 14.67
C VAL A 175 -22.57 12.05 14.08
N THR A 176 -22.87 12.17 12.80
CA THR A 176 -23.73 11.20 12.08
C THR A 176 -22.86 10.36 11.17
N ARG A 177 -22.88 9.04 11.35
CA ARG A 177 -22.12 8.11 10.52
C ARG A 177 -22.63 8.12 9.10
N ARG A 178 -21.71 8.07 8.14
CA ARG A 178 -22.00 7.92 6.72
C ARG A 178 -21.17 6.81 6.11
N THR A 179 -21.58 6.35 4.94
CA THR A 179 -20.67 5.57 4.10
C THR A 179 -19.53 6.48 3.64
N ILE A 180 -18.32 6.14 4.05
CA ILE A 180 -17.09 6.84 3.71
C ILE A 180 -16.49 6.15 2.49
N GLN A 181 -16.21 6.92 1.46
CA GLN A 181 -15.45 6.50 0.29
C GLN A 181 -14.15 7.29 0.27
N MET A 182 -13.03 6.61 0.44
CA MET A 182 -11.72 7.25 0.31
C MET A 182 -11.50 7.71 -1.14
N PRO A 183 -10.96 8.91 -1.36
CA PRO A 183 -10.71 9.41 -2.71
C PRO A 183 -9.68 8.53 -3.41
N PHE A 184 -10.00 8.09 -4.64
CA PHE A 184 -9.08 7.32 -5.47
C PHE A 184 -7.89 8.16 -5.93
N ILE A 185 -8.16 9.44 -6.15
CA ILE A 185 -7.19 10.47 -6.52
C ILE A 185 -7.20 11.52 -5.41
N PRO A 186 -6.37 11.36 -4.37
CA PRO A 186 -6.29 12.34 -3.28
C PRO A 186 -5.86 13.73 -3.78
N TYR A 187 -5.02 13.76 -4.84
CA TYR A 187 -4.57 14.99 -5.46
C TYR A 187 -4.28 14.80 -6.95
N TYR A 188 -4.65 15.77 -7.76
CA TYR A 188 -4.13 15.99 -9.10
C TYR A 188 -3.97 17.48 -9.37
N GLY A 189 -3.04 17.85 -10.23
CA GLY A 189 -2.80 19.27 -10.55
C GLY A 189 -1.69 19.46 -11.55
N MET A 190 -1.51 20.73 -11.97
CA MET A 190 -0.42 21.13 -12.84
C MET A 190 0.86 21.37 -12.04
N LEU A 191 1.96 20.84 -12.54
CA LEU A 191 3.31 21.16 -12.10
C LEU A 191 3.96 22.12 -13.10
N GLU A 192 5.12 22.69 -12.72
CA GLU A 192 5.92 23.54 -13.61
C GLU A 192 6.29 22.83 -14.92
N GLY A 193 6.48 23.58 -15.99
CA GLY A 193 6.82 23.05 -17.30
C GLY A 193 5.64 22.43 -18.07
N GLY A 194 4.39 22.68 -17.65
CA GLY A 194 3.21 22.13 -18.31
C GLY A 194 3.03 20.63 -18.09
N ILE A 195 3.42 20.14 -16.94
CA ILE A 195 3.35 18.73 -16.57
C ILE A 195 2.11 18.51 -15.71
N GLY A 196 1.20 17.61 -16.13
CA GLY A 196 0.12 17.13 -15.29
C GLY A 196 0.62 16.08 -14.29
N TYR A 197 0.07 16.09 -13.07
CA TYR A 197 0.35 15.10 -12.04
C TYR A 197 -0.95 14.50 -11.52
N ILE A 198 -0.98 13.18 -11.37
CA ILE A 198 -2.10 12.43 -10.77
C ILE A 198 -1.53 11.50 -9.69
N ASN A 199 -1.92 11.71 -8.44
CA ASN A 199 -1.69 10.75 -7.36
C ASN A 199 -2.87 9.78 -7.30
N PHE A 200 -2.61 8.48 -7.50
CA PHE A 200 -3.66 7.47 -7.61
C PHE A 200 -3.44 6.30 -6.66
N ASN A 201 -4.32 6.13 -5.67
CA ASN A 201 -4.11 5.27 -4.51
C ASN A 201 -4.73 3.88 -4.60
N SER A 202 -5.79 3.66 -5.41
CA SER A 202 -6.48 2.36 -5.41
C SER A 202 -7.33 2.13 -6.64
N PHE A 203 -7.33 0.90 -7.13
CA PHE A 203 -8.20 0.42 -8.21
C PHE A 203 -9.50 -0.15 -7.65
N THR A 204 -10.36 0.68 -7.08
CA THR A 204 -11.70 0.27 -6.64
C THR A 204 -12.76 0.64 -7.67
N ASP A 205 -14.00 0.19 -7.47
CA ASP A 205 -15.09 0.35 -8.43
C ASP A 205 -15.30 1.79 -8.89
N ASN A 206 -15.38 1.98 -10.20
CA ASN A 206 -15.58 3.25 -10.90
C ASN A 206 -14.40 4.25 -10.87
N CYS A 207 -13.25 3.89 -10.32
CA CYS A 207 -12.09 4.79 -10.24
C CYS A 207 -11.60 5.26 -11.63
N ALA A 208 -11.76 4.45 -12.67
CA ALA A 208 -11.39 4.82 -14.03
C ALA A 208 -12.13 6.07 -14.54
N LYS A 209 -13.37 6.29 -14.10
CA LYS A 209 -14.13 7.52 -14.46
C LYS A 209 -13.48 8.77 -13.85
N ASP A 210 -13.01 8.66 -12.61
CA ASP A 210 -12.36 9.77 -11.92
C ASP A 210 -10.97 10.06 -12.50
N VAL A 211 -10.20 9.01 -12.81
CA VAL A 211 -8.92 9.15 -13.52
C VAL A 211 -9.12 9.82 -14.89
N ARG A 212 -10.14 9.39 -15.64
CA ARG A 212 -10.47 10.01 -16.93
C ARG A 212 -10.82 11.49 -16.79
N ARG A 213 -11.63 11.85 -15.78
CA ARG A 213 -12.01 13.24 -15.49
C ARG A 213 -10.77 14.07 -15.16
N ALA A 214 -9.94 13.61 -14.23
CA ALA A 214 -8.70 14.29 -13.84
C ALA A 214 -7.75 14.48 -15.04
N PHE A 215 -7.56 13.45 -15.86
CA PHE A 215 -6.70 13.51 -17.03
C PHE A 215 -7.22 14.49 -18.08
N ILE A 216 -8.53 14.49 -18.38
CA ILE A 216 -9.14 15.45 -19.32
C ILE A 216 -9.03 16.87 -18.78
N ASP A 217 -9.22 17.07 -17.47
CA ASP A 217 -9.10 18.37 -16.84
C ASP A 217 -7.67 18.92 -16.92
N LEU A 218 -6.66 18.10 -16.63
CA LEU A 218 -5.26 18.47 -16.82
C LEU A 218 -4.94 18.84 -18.28
N LYS A 219 -5.48 18.10 -19.25
CA LYS A 219 -5.33 18.47 -20.68
C LYS A 219 -5.95 19.83 -21.00
N LYS A 220 -7.13 20.14 -20.44
CA LYS A 220 -7.76 21.45 -20.60
C LYS A 220 -6.94 22.57 -19.96
N GLN A 221 -6.24 22.30 -18.87
CA GLN A 221 -5.31 23.23 -18.23
C GLN A 221 -3.99 23.38 -18.98
N GLY A 222 -3.78 22.64 -20.09
CA GLY A 222 -2.60 22.75 -20.94
C GLY A 222 -1.47 21.78 -20.61
N ALA A 223 -1.77 20.66 -19.94
CA ALA A 223 -0.77 19.62 -19.71
C ALA A 223 -0.24 19.08 -21.04
N LYS A 224 1.09 19.09 -21.20
CA LYS A 224 1.83 18.58 -22.36
C LYS A 224 2.45 17.20 -22.09
N SER A 225 2.56 16.83 -20.83
CA SER A 225 3.07 15.56 -20.36
C SER A 225 2.41 15.17 -19.03
N LEU A 226 2.55 13.91 -18.60
CA LEU A 226 1.87 13.39 -17.42
C LEU A 226 2.84 12.61 -16.52
N ILE A 227 2.78 12.90 -15.22
CA ILE A 227 3.30 12.02 -14.17
C ILE A 227 2.12 11.31 -13.52
N PHE A 228 2.12 9.97 -13.59
CA PHE A 228 1.10 9.13 -12.98
C PHE A 228 1.70 8.39 -11.78
N ASP A 229 1.29 8.75 -10.57
CA ASP A 229 1.91 8.25 -9.34
C ASP A 229 1.16 7.04 -8.77
N LEU A 230 1.80 5.87 -8.81
CA LEU A 230 1.33 4.60 -8.27
C LEU A 230 2.13 4.15 -7.03
N ARG A 231 2.99 4.97 -6.47
CA ARG A 231 3.92 4.56 -5.42
C ARG A 231 3.27 4.00 -4.16
N THR A 232 2.07 4.45 -3.83
CA THR A 232 1.31 3.99 -2.66
C THR A 232 0.15 3.06 -3.03
N ASN A 233 0.04 2.66 -4.30
CA ASN A 233 -1.09 1.90 -4.81
C ASN A 233 -0.85 0.39 -4.78
N GLY A 234 -1.48 -0.31 -3.83
CA GLY A 234 -1.43 -1.77 -3.69
C GLY A 234 -2.25 -2.56 -4.71
N GLY A 235 -2.89 -1.90 -5.69
CA GLY A 235 -3.69 -2.54 -6.73
C GLY A 235 -5.20 -2.46 -6.47
N GLY A 236 -5.91 -3.53 -6.85
CA GLY A 236 -7.37 -3.65 -6.77
C GLY A 236 -7.97 -4.33 -7.99
N SER A 237 -9.02 -3.76 -8.57
CA SER A 237 -9.79 -4.31 -9.68
C SER A 237 -8.98 -4.36 -10.99
N VAL A 238 -8.85 -5.57 -11.54
CA VAL A 238 -8.23 -5.80 -12.86
C VAL A 238 -8.99 -5.06 -13.96
N SER A 239 -10.34 -5.08 -13.92
CA SER A 239 -11.16 -4.40 -14.92
C SER A 239 -10.96 -2.88 -14.91
N GLU A 240 -10.84 -2.28 -13.73
CA GLU A 240 -10.55 -0.85 -13.62
C GLU A 240 -9.15 -0.50 -14.14
N ALA A 241 -8.15 -1.35 -13.88
CA ALA A 241 -6.81 -1.17 -14.46
C ALA A 241 -6.86 -1.20 -16.00
N VAL A 242 -7.57 -2.17 -16.58
CA VAL A 242 -7.76 -2.24 -18.04
C VAL A 242 -8.47 -1.00 -18.58
N ASN A 243 -9.49 -0.50 -17.88
CA ASN A 243 -10.22 0.72 -18.26
C ASN A 243 -9.31 1.97 -18.23
N ILE A 244 -8.40 2.06 -17.26
CA ILE A 244 -7.44 3.17 -17.18
C ILE A 244 -6.37 3.04 -18.28
N ILE A 245 -5.81 1.85 -18.48
CA ILE A 245 -4.82 1.58 -19.54
C ILE A 245 -5.41 1.90 -20.92
N ASN A 246 -6.70 1.65 -21.12
CA ASN A 246 -7.40 1.96 -22.37
C ASN A 246 -7.42 3.48 -22.71
N MET A 247 -7.16 4.35 -21.73
CA MET A 247 -7.03 5.80 -22.00
C MET A 247 -5.74 6.14 -22.75
N PHE A 248 -4.74 5.26 -22.69
CA PHE A 248 -3.37 5.51 -23.14
C PHE A 248 -2.89 4.58 -24.27
N LEU A 249 -3.57 3.46 -24.51
CA LEU A 249 -3.22 2.49 -25.56
C LEU A 249 -4.29 2.40 -26.64
N PRO A 250 -3.90 2.18 -27.91
CA PRO A 250 -4.86 1.95 -29.01
C PRO A 250 -5.80 0.78 -28.74
N LYS A 251 -6.98 0.82 -29.35
CA LYS A 251 -7.96 -0.26 -29.29
C LYS A 251 -7.41 -1.59 -29.79
N GLY A 252 -7.81 -2.70 -29.15
CA GLY A 252 -7.44 -4.07 -29.54
C GLY A 252 -6.13 -4.58 -28.95
N LYS A 253 -5.37 -3.76 -28.21
CA LYS A 253 -4.13 -4.18 -27.56
C LYS A 253 -4.41 -5.12 -26.39
N THR A 254 -3.68 -6.24 -26.31
CA THR A 254 -3.74 -7.14 -25.15
C THR A 254 -3.09 -6.47 -23.95
N VAL A 255 -3.81 -6.37 -22.83
CA VAL A 255 -3.31 -5.80 -21.58
C VAL A 255 -2.74 -6.89 -20.68
N LEU A 256 -3.46 -8.00 -20.52
CA LEU A 256 -2.99 -9.15 -19.76
C LEU A 256 -3.70 -10.44 -20.20
N GLU A 257 -3.04 -11.56 -19.93
CA GLU A 257 -3.61 -12.90 -20.01
C GLU A 257 -3.64 -13.52 -18.61
N MET A 258 -4.76 -14.08 -18.22
CA MET A 258 -4.90 -14.86 -16.99
C MET A 258 -4.86 -16.35 -17.33
N LYS A 259 -4.07 -17.13 -16.59
CA LYS A 259 -3.95 -18.58 -16.75
C LYS A 259 -4.08 -19.25 -15.39
N GLY A 260 -5.08 -20.10 -15.25
CA GLY A 260 -5.38 -20.88 -14.05
C GLY A 260 -5.48 -22.37 -14.32
N LYS A 261 -5.70 -23.16 -13.27
CA LYS A 261 -5.88 -24.61 -13.36
C LYS A 261 -7.17 -24.98 -14.13
N LEU A 262 -8.23 -24.22 -13.92
CA LEU A 262 -9.51 -24.44 -14.60
C LEU A 262 -9.62 -23.52 -15.82
N GLN A 263 -10.20 -24.02 -16.92
CA GLN A 263 -10.39 -23.25 -18.15
C GLN A 263 -11.18 -21.95 -17.91
N ARG A 264 -12.16 -21.96 -17.01
CA ARG A 264 -12.94 -20.76 -16.63
C ARG A 264 -12.12 -19.65 -15.96
N SER A 265 -10.92 -19.98 -15.45
CA SER A 265 -9.98 -19.01 -14.87
C SER A 265 -9.07 -18.38 -15.92
N ASN A 266 -9.12 -18.87 -17.17
CA ASN A 266 -8.35 -18.29 -18.26
C ASN A 266 -9.12 -17.13 -18.88
N ASN A 267 -8.47 -15.99 -19.04
CA ASN A 267 -9.09 -14.84 -19.69
C ASN A 267 -8.01 -13.96 -20.34
N VAL A 268 -8.39 -13.28 -21.43
CA VAL A 268 -7.54 -12.30 -22.11
C VAL A 268 -8.23 -10.96 -22.08
N TYR A 269 -7.59 -9.99 -21.47
CA TYR A 269 -8.10 -8.62 -21.39
C TYR A 269 -7.42 -7.75 -22.47
N LYS A 270 -8.27 -7.04 -23.22
CA LYS A 270 -7.84 -6.13 -24.29
C LYS A 270 -8.46 -4.76 -24.11
N THR A 271 -7.78 -3.75 -24.63
CA THR A 271 -8.37 -2.41 -24.79
C THR A 271 -9.57 -2.47 -25.75
N LYS A 272 -10.66 -1.77 -25.38
CA LYS A 272 -11.96 -1.90 -26.07
C LYS A 272 -12.39 -0.67 -26.87
N VAL A 273 -11.85 0.50 -26.51
CA VAL A 273 -12.22 1.80 -27.10
C VAL A 273 -10.98 2.54 -27.54
N GLU A 274 -11.15 3.59 -28.36
CA GLU A 274 -10.03 4.47 -28.71
C GLU A 274 -9.50 5.21 -27.50
N PRO A 275 -8.19 5.45 -27.41
CA PRO A 275 -7.56 6.11 -26.28
C PRO A 275 -7.98 7.57 -26.13
N VAL A 276 -7.89 8.12 -24.93
CA VAL A 276 -8.01 9.56 -24.71
C VAL A 276 -6.81 10.29 -25.28
N ASP A 277 -5.62 9.71 -25.06
CA ASP A 277 -4.37 10.20 -25.63
C ASP A 277 -3.30 9.09 -25.60
N SER A 278 -2.87 8.66 -26.76
CA SER A 278 -1.83 7.64 -26.91
C SER A 278 -0.43 8.23 -27.13
N LEU A 279 -0.29 9.56 -27.24
CA LEU A 279 0.95 10.21 -27.65
C LEU A 279 1.59 11.07 -26.55
N MET A 280 0.80 11.60 -25.62
CA MET A 280 1.32 12.49 -24.56
C MET A 280 2.44 11.78 -23.77
N PRO A 281 3.65 12.36 -23.67
CA PRO A 281 4.73 11.80 -22.87
C PRO A 281 4.29 11.52 -21.43
N MET A 282 4.64 10.33 -20.92
CA MET A 282 4.18 9.88 -19.61
C MET A 282 5.31 9.22 -18.81
N VAL A 283 5.41 9.59 -17.55
CA VAL A 283 6.21 8.87 -16.54
C VAL A 283 5.25 8.25 -15.52
N VAL A 284 5.43 6.97 -15.23
CA VAL A 284 4.72 6.28 -14.14
C VAL A 284 5.67 6.11 -12.97
N LEU A 285 5.32 6.69 -11.82
CA LEU A 285 6.10 6.52 -10.59
C LEU A 285 5.68 5.25 -9.88
N VAL A 286 6.67 4.44 -9.49
CA VAL A 286 6.45 3.15 -8.82
C VAL A 286 7.36 2.98 -7.61
N SER A 287 6.93 2.14 -6.66
CA SER A 287 7.70 1.76 -5.48
C SER A 287 7.51 0.28 -5.13
N ASN A 288 8.17 -0.18 -4.08
CA ASN A 288 7.95 -1.52 -3.52
C ASN A 288 6.52 -1.76 -2.95
N SER A 289 5.72 -0.71 -2.80
CA SER A 289 4.30 -0.81 -2.43
C SER A 289 3.36 -0.86 -3.64
N THR A 290 3.87 -0.60 -4.85
CA THR A 290 3.12 -0.73 -6.11
C THR A 290 2.90 -2.21 -6.40
N ALA A 291 1.65 -2.69 -6.36
CA ALA A 291 1.35 -4.12 -6.44
C ALA A 291 0.14 -4.44 -7.33
N SER A 292 0.08 -5.69 -7.85
CA SER A 292 -1.11 -6.26 -8.50
C SER A 292 -1.62 -5.43 -9.70
N ALA A 293 -2.84 -4.86 -9.64
CA ALA A 293 -3.41 -4.03 -10.72
C ALA A 293 -2.51 -2.84 -11.11
N SER A 294 -1.76 -2.29 -10.15
CA SER A 294 -0.75 -1.25 -10.40
C SER A 294 0.43 -1.78 -11.21
N GLU A 295 0.81 -3.05 -11.00
CA GLU A 295 1.85 -3.72 -11.78
C GLU A 295 1.36 -4.11 -13.17
N ILE A 296 0.06 -4.44 -13.31
CA ILE A 296 -0.58 -4.61 -14.61
C ILE A 296 -0.49 -3.29 -15.39
N MET A 297 -0.84 -2.17 -14.77
CA MET A 297 -0.80 -0.87 -15.43
C MET A 297 0.63 -0.46 -15.80
N SER A 298 1.53 -0.39 -14.83
CA SER A 298 2.91 0.04 -15.05
C SER A 298 3.66 -0.89 -16.02
N GLY A 299 3.51 -2.21 -15.84
CA GLY A 299 4.15 -3.20 -16.69
C GLY A 299 3.59 -3.23 -18.12
N SER A 300 2.28 -3.08 -18.32
CA SER A 300 1.69 -3.04 -19.66
C SER A 300 2.12 -1.77 -20.42
N LEU A 301 2.16 -0.61 -19.74
CA LEU A 301 2.63 0.63 -20.34
C LEU A 301 4.13 0.57 -20.66
N GLN A 302 4.93 -0.10 -19.83
CA GLN A 302 6.34 -0.38 -20.11
C GLN A 302 6.51 -1.30 -21.30
N ASP A 303 5.77 -2.41 -21.35
CA ASP A 303 5.88 -3.43 -22.42
C ASP A 303 5.46 -2.91 -23.80
N TYR A 304 4.58 -1.90 -23.84
CA TYR A 304 4.22 -1.20 -25.07
C TYR A 304 5.07 0.05 -25.37
N ASP A 305 6.13 0.29 -24.62
CA ASP A 305 6.95 1.50 -24.73
C ASP A 305 6.13 2.79 -24.71
N ARG A 306 5.02 2.78 -23.95
CA ARG A 306 4.08 3.90 -23.85
C ARG A 306 4.46 4.90 -22.78
N ALA A 307 5.14 4.45 -21.74
CA ALA A 307 5.56 5.28 -20.62
C ALA A 307 6.94 4.85 -20.11
N VAL A 308 7.68 5.79 -19.56
CA VAL A 308 8.88 5.51 -18.78
C VAL A 308 8.45 5.20 -17.35
N ILE A 309 8.94 4.09 -16.82
CA ILE A 309 8.71 3.69 -15.42
C ILE A 309 9.87 4.19 -14.58
N LEU A 310 9.58 4.98 -13.53
CA LEU A 310 10.58 5.61 -12.68
C LEU A 310 10.30 5.32 -11.20
N GLY A 311 11.32 5.06 -10.42
CA GLY A 311 11.21 4.84 -8.99
C GLY A 311 12.00 3.66 -8.48
N THR A 312 11.40 2.78 -7.70
CA THR A 312 12.02 1.52 -7.26
C THR A 312 11.20 0.33 -7.74
N ARG A 313 11.84 -0.85 -7.77
CA ARG A 313 11.19 -2.11 -8.19
C ARG A 313 9.88 -2.31 -7.45
N THR A 314 8.83 -2.77 -8.15
CA THR A 314 7.51 -3.01 -7.60
C THR A 314 7.45 -4.27 -6.73
N TYR A 315 6.32 -4.51 -6.09
CA TYR A 315 6.12 -5.59 -5.11
C TYR A 315 6.29 -6.99 -5.69
N GLY A 316 5.78 -7.25 -6.90
CA GLY A 316 5.83 -8.56 -7.54
C GLY A 316 4.67 -9.48 -7.20
N LYS A 317 3.44 -8.97 -7.22
CA LYS A 317 2.22 -9.77 -7.06
C LYS A 317 1.59 -10.08 -8.41
N GLY A 318 1.89 -11.26 -8.94
CA GLY A 318 1.37 -11.79 -10.23
C GLY A 318 0.24 -12.82 -10.09
N LEU A 319 -0.39 -12.91 -8.91
CA LEU A 319 -1.48 -13.84 -8.59
C LEU A 319 -2.83 -13.15 -8.57
N VAL A 320 -3.85 -13.83 -9.07
CA VAL A 320 -5.24 -13.37 -9.10
C VAL A 320 -6.06 -14.17 -8.11
N GLN A 321 -6.78 -13.48 -7.24
CA GLN A 321 -7.71 -14.07 -6.29
C GLN A 321 -9.15 -13.92 -6.78
N SER A 322 -9.93 -14.97 -6.56
CA SER A 322 -11.39 -14.97 -6.71
C SER A 322 -12.04 -15.18 -5.34
N THR A 323 -13.14 -14.46 -5.09
CA THR A 323 -13.94 -14.68 -3.88
C THR A 323 -14.96 -15.78 -4.14
N MET A 324 -15.11 -16.68 -3.19
CA MET A 324 -16.05 -17.79 -3.20
C MET A 324 -16.86 -17.79 -1.92
N ASP A 325 -18.18 -17.99 -2.05
CA ASP A 325 -19.05 -18.18 -0.91
C ASP A 325 -18.83 -19.58 -0.31
N LEU A 326 -18.87 -19.65 1.00
CA LEU A 326 -18.77 -20.88 1.78
C LEU A 326 -20.04 -21.07 2.61
N PRO A 327 -20.31 -22.30 3.11
CA PRO A 327 -21.39 -22.53 4.08
C PRO A 327 -21.30 -21.57 5.27
N TYR A 328 -22.46 -21.35 5.90
CA TYR A 328 -22.61 -20.48 7.07
C TYR A 328 -22.16 -19.04 6.82
N ASN A 329 -22.49 -18.49 5.64
CA ASN A 329 -22.20 -17.13 5.22
C ASN A 329 -20.72 -16.74 5.23
N GLY A 330 -19.79 -17.70 5.37
CA GLY A 330 -18.38 -17.46 5.25
C GLY A 330 -17.97 -17.19 3.80
N GLN A 331 -16.79 -16.59 3.62
CA GLN A 331 -16.19 -16.39 2.29
C GLN A 331 -14.74 -16.81 2.27
N MET A 332 -14.28 -17.24 1.10
CA MET A 332 -12.87 -17.53 0.85
C MET A 332 -12.37 -16.69 -0.32
N LYS A 333 -11.26 -16.01 -0.12
CA LYS A 333 -10.49 -15.39 -1.19
C LYS A 333 -9.40 -16.39 -1.60
N LEU A 334 -9.54 -16.99 -2.80
CA LEU A 334 -8.69 -18.07 -3.28
C LEU A 334 -7.85 -17.61 -4.48
N THR A 335 -6.57 -17.89 -4.50
CA THR A 335 -5.72 -17.73 -5.68
C THR A 335 -6.09 -18.75 -6.75
N THR A 336 -6.62 -18.29 -7.88
CA THR A 336 -7.17 -19.11 -8.96
C THR A 336 -6.39 -19.02 -10.27
N ALA A 337 -5.58 -17.99 -10.47
CA ALA A 337 -4.80 -17.79 -11.69
C ALA A 337 -3.52 -16.99 -11.45
N LYS A 338 -2.61 -17.07 -12.43
CA LYS A 338 -1.50 -16.14 -12.63
C LYS A 338 -1.83 -15.22 -13.79
N TYR A 339 -1.30 -14.00 -13.78
CA TYR A 339 -1.41 -13.13 -14.93
C TYR A 339 -0.07 -12.86 -15.61
N TYR A 340 -0.14 -12.65 -16.90
CA TYR A 340 0.97 -12.37 -17.80
C TYR A 340 0.68 -11.08 -18.54
N ILE A 341 1.61 -10.12 -18.49
CA ILE A 341 1.49 -8.82 -19.15
C ILE A 341 1.96 -8.90 -20.62
N PRO A 342 1.83 -7.84 -21.44
CA PRO A 342 1.95 -7.94 -22.90
C PRO A 342 3.22 -8.60 -23.44
N SER A 343 4.36 -8.45 -22.80
CA SER A 343 5.60 -9.14 -23.18
C SER A 343 5.57 -10.67 -22.96
N GLY A 344 4.53 -11.18 -22.28
CA GLY A 344 4.41 -12.59 -21.87
C GLY A 344 5.06 -12.91 -20.53
N ARG A 345 5.68 -11.94 -19.85
CA ARG A 345 6.27 -12.13 -18.52
C ARG A 345 5.21 -12.14 -17.42
N CYS A 346 5.49 -12.92 -16.39
CA CYS A 346 4.75 -12.90 -15.12
C CYS A 346 5.54 -12.08 -14.10
N VAL A 347 4.94 -11.04 -13.52
CA VAL A 347 5.62 -10.19 -12.52
C VAL A 347 5.75 -10.83 -11.14
N GLN A 348 5.22 -12.06 -10.96
CA GLN A 348 5.26 -12.75 -9.68
C GLN A 348 6.70 -12.91 -9.18
N ALA A 349 7.02 -12.20 -8.09
CA ALA A 349 8.38 -12.17 -7.52
C ALA A 349 8.71 -13.38 -6.66
N LEU A 350 7.72 -14.22 -6.28
CA LEU A 350 7.84 -15.07 -5.12
C LEU A 350 7.68 -16.54 -5.40
N ASN A 351 8.57 -17.33 -4.83
CA ASN A 351 8.37 -18.74 -4.62
C ASN A 351 7.80 -18.97 -3.20
N TYR A 352 6.48 -18.88 -3.03
CA TYR A 352 5.82 -19.07 -1.72
C TYR A 352 6.01 -20.45 -1.11
N LYS A 353 6.35 -21.45 -1.92
CA LYS A 353 6.44 -22.85 -1.47
C LYS A 353 7.55 -23.10 -0.43
N HIS A 354 8.46 -22.17 -0.25
CA HIS A 354 9.62 -22.31 0.62
C HIS A 354 9.84 -21.18 1.62
N ALA A 355 8.97 -20.16 1.62
CA ALA A 355 9.12 -19.02 2.53
C ALA A 355 8.61 -19.40 3.94
N LYS A 356 9.49 -19.80 4.82
CA LYS A 356 9.20 -19.84 6.27
C LYS A 356 8.88 -18.42 6.73
N GLY A 357 7.62 -18.15 7.09
CA GLY A 357 7.19 -16.87 7.67
C GLY A 357 6.73 -15.79 6.70
N GLY A 358 6.45 -16.10 5.43
CA GLY A 358 5.83 -15.12 4.49
C GLY A 358 6.77 -14.04 3.94
N TYR A 359 8.07 -14.17 4.11
CA TYR A 359 9.05 -13.27 3.52
C TYR A 359 9.18 -13.48 2.01
N VAL A 360 9.10 -12.36 1.31
CA VAL A 360 9.33 -12.24 -0.12
C VAL A 360 10.84 -12.28 -0.36
N GLU A 361 11.35 -13.43 -0.75
CA GLU A 361 12.72 -13.51 -1.24
C GLU A 361 12.73 -13.05 -2.70
N HIS A 362 13.38 -11.91 -2.97
CA HIS A 362 13.58 -11.44 -4.34
C HIS A 362 14.42 -12.46 -5.10
N VAL A 363 13.85 -12.97 -6.20
CA VAL A 363 14.60 -13.82 -7.13
C VAL A 363 15.71 -12.95 -7.75
N PRO A 364 17.00 -13.33 -7.62
CA PRO A 364 18.09 -12.61 -8.28
C PRO A 364 17.85 -12.52 -9.80
N ASP A 365 18.22 -11.40 -10.40
CA ASP A 365 18.05 -11.18 -11.86
C ASP A 365 18.68 -12.32 -12.70
N SER A 366 19.74 -12.97 -12.19
CA SER A 366 20.37 -14.13 -12.82
C SER A 366 19.48 -15.37 -12.94
N LEU A 367 18.44 -15.48 -12.10
CA LEU A 367 17.49 -16.59 -12.11
C LEU A 367 16.16 -16.25 -12.82
N THR A 368 16.04 -15.02 -13.34
CA THR A 368 14.85 -14.54 -14.07
C THR A 368 14.99 -14.75 -15.56
N LYS A 369 13.86 -14.84 -16.28
CA LYS A 369 13.84 -14.93 -17.73
C LYS A 369 13.79 -13.55 -18.36
N VAL A 370 14.48 -13.41 -19.49
CA VAL A 370 14.47 -12.20 -20.31
C VAL A 370 13.27 -12.22 -21.25
N PHE A 371 12.61 -11.07 -21.34
CA PHE A 371 11.54 -10.77 -22.31
C PHE A 371 11.85 -9.41 -22.95
N TYR A 372 11.07 -9.03 -23.94
CA TYR A 372 11.28 -7.78 -24.67
C TYR A 372 9.98 -6.99 -24.78
N THR A 373 10.09 -5.67 -24.65
CA THR A 373 8.99 -4.74 -24.94
C THR A 373 8.68 -4.73 -26.45
N ALA A 374 7.62 -4.06 -26.86
CA ALA A 374 7.26 -3.89 -28.27
C ALA A 374 8.39 -3.23 -29.10
N GLY A 375 9.14 -2.31 -28.52
CA GLY A 375 10.31 -1.65 -29.13
C GLY A 375 11.63 -2.41 -28.97
N GLY A 376 11.63 -3.56 -28.27
CA GLY A 376 12.80 -4.42 -28.11
C GLY A 376 13.69 -4.10 -26.91
N ARG A 377 13.21 -3.34 -25.91
CA ARG A 377 13.90 -3.16 -24.62
C ARG A 377 13.83 -4.45 -23.80
N GLU A 378 14.94 -4.80 -23.14
CA GLU A 378 14.98 -5.94 -22.24
C GLU A 378 14.18 -5.67 -20.98
N VAL A 379 13.28 -6.60 -20.64
CA VAL A 379 12.54 -6.66 -19.39
C VAL A 379 12.57 -8.08 -18.82
N ARG A 380 12.31 -8.25 -17.53
CA ARG A 380 12.46 -9.54 -16.86
C ARG A 380 11.20 -9.93 -16.08
N ASP A 381 11.00 -11.23 -15.87
CA ASP A 381 9.98 -11.77 -14.98
C ASP A 381 10.51 -11.96 -13.54
N GLY A 382 9.70 -12.55 -12.67
CA GLY A 382 10.11 -13.09 -11.36
C GLY A 382 10.51 -12.05 -10.31
N GLY A 383 10.33 -10.76 -10.55
CA GLY A 383 10.80 -9.75 -9.62
C GLY A 383 9.98 -8.46 -9.57
N GLY A 384 8.70 -8.50 -9.90
CA GLY A 384 7.91 -7.29 -10.09
C GLY A 384 8.31 -6.53 -11.37
N VAL A 385 7.83 -5.31 -11.51
CA VAL A 385 8.22 -4.41 -12.59
C VAL A 385 9.48 -3.65 -12.17
N LYS A 386 10.57 -3.86 -12.89
CA LYS A 386 11.81 -3.09 -12.70
C LYS A 386 11.64 -1.74 -13.39
N PRO A 387 11.90 -0.62 -12.72
CA PRO A 387 11.81 0.69 -13.34
C PRO A 387 12.89 0.86 -14.44
N ASP A 388 12.59 1.66 -15.44
CA ASP A 388 13.54 2.06 -16.49
C ASP A 388 14.61 3.00 -15.92
N ILE A 389 14.20 3.82 -14.96
CA ILE A 389 15.08 4.71 -14.19
C ILE A 389 14.91 4.44 -12.71
N GLU A 390 15.95 3.92 -12.06
CA GLU A 390 15.93 3.72 -10.62
C GLU A 390 16.26 5.01 -9.87
N VAL A 391 15.29 5.48 -9.08
CA VAL A 391 15.45 6.61 -8.16
C VAL A 391 14.95 6.19 -6.80
N LYS A 392 15.85 6.02 -5.83
CA LYS A 392 15.49 5.67 -4.46
C LYS A 392 14.87 6.87 -3.75
N PRO A 393 13.80 6.68 -2.96
CA PRO A 393 13.27 7.74 -2.10
C PRO A 393 14.32 8.15 -1.05
N ASP A 394 14.11 9.28 -0.40
CA ASP A 394 14.89 9.63 0.77
C ASP A 394 14.64 8.62 1.88
N SER A 395 15.72 8.23 2.57
CA SER A 395 15.59 7.39 3.76
C SER A 395 15.05 8.22 4.90
N LEU A 396 14.05 7.72 5.61
CA LEU A 396 13.54 8.35 6.82
C LEU A 396 14.63 8.31 7.90
N PRO A 397 15.15 9.47 8.35
CA PRO A 397 16.11 9.49 9.45
C PRO A 397 15.50 8.88 10.71
N ASN A 398 16.29 8.13 11.47
CA ASN A 398 15.79 7.44 12.66
C ASN A 398 15.15 8.41 13.67
N ILE A 399 15.76 9.56 13.91
CA ILE A 399 15.18 10.61 14.77
C ILE A 399 13.80 11.07 14.27
N ALA A 400 13.62 11.23 12.96
CA ALA A 400 12.35 11.63 12.36
C ALA A 400 11.27 10.56 12.51
N PHE A 401 11.65 9.27 12.39
CA PHE A 401 10.75 8.15 12.64
C PHE A 401 10.21 8.16 14.09
N TYR A 402 11.07 8.44 15.08
CA TYR A 402 10.65 8.50 16.47
C TYR A 402 9.82 9.76 16.77
N LEU A 403 10.15 10.91 16.20
CA LEU A 403 9.39 12.15 16.37
C LEU A 403 7.98 12.08 15.77
N ALA A 404 7.86 11.54 14.55
CA ALA A 404 6.58 11.42 13.84
C ALA A 404 5.78 10.17 14.25
N GLY A 405 6.47 9.15 14.73
CA GLY A 405 5.89 7.85 15.06
C GLY A 405 5.26 7.78 16.44
N ALA A 406 4.48 6.73 16.65
CA ALA A 406 3.81 6.40 17.90
C ALA A 406 4.78 5.97 19.05
N ARG A 407 6.08 6.24 18.94
CA ARG A 407 7.09 5.87 19.95
C ARG A 407 7.61 7.06 20.76
N ASP A 408 7.20 8.29 20.41
CA ASP A 408 7.48 9.46 21.25
C ASP A 408 6.45 9.54 22.38
N SER A 409 6.84 9.09 23.57
CA SER A 409 5.98 9.16 24.75
C SER A 409 5.65 10.60 25.17
N ASN A 410 6.38 11.59 24.69
CA ASN A 410 6.17 13.01 25.00
C ASN A 410 5.29 13.73 23.97
N GLU A 411 4.98 13.07 22.83
CA GLU A 411 4.15 13.62 21.75
C GLU A 411 4.59 15.02 21.29
N VAL A 412 5.90 15.28 21.27
CA VAL A 412 6.45 16.63 21.08
C VAL A 412 6.05 17.20 19.72
N MET A 413 6.09 16.37 18.67
CA MET A 413 5.73 16.78 17.32
C MET A 413 4.24 17.15 17.22
N LEU A 414 3.35 16.27 17.68
CA LEU A 414 1.91 16.52 17.70
C LEU A 414 1.54 17.75 18.52
N ASN A 415 2.14 17.90 19.71
CA ASN A 415 1.87 19.04 20.58
C ASN A 415 2.33 20.36 19.93
N TYR A 416 3.49 20.36 19.25
CA TYR A 416 3.94 21.53 18.47
C TYR A 416 2.98 21.88 17.34
N GLU A 417 2.56 20.90 16.55
CA GLU A 417 1.61 21.08 15.46
C GLU A 417 0.29 21.68 15.95
N VAL A 418 -0.30 21.12 17.00
CA VAL A 418 -1.55 21.61 17.59
C VAL A 418 -1.42 23.05 18.07
N ASP A 419 -0.30 23.40 18.73
CA ASP A 419 -0.05 24.75 19.20
C ASP A 419 0.20 25.72 18.03
N TYR A 420 0.92 25.29 17.00
CA TYR A 420 1.15 26.07 15.79
C TYR A 420 -0.18 26.41 15.10
N ILE A 421 -1.03 25.41 14.90
CA ILE A 421 -2.36 25.56 14.30
C ILE A 421 -3.23 26.49 15.15
N ALA A 422 -3.14 26.42 16.48
CA ALA A 422 -3.90 27.32 17.35
C ALA A 422 -3.48 28.79 17.25
N LYS A 423 -2.17 29.05 17.05
CA LYS A 423 -1.60 30.40 16.91
C LYS A 423 -1.82 31.01 15.52
N HIS A 424 -2.01 30.19 14.49
CA HIS A 424 -2.10 30.61 13.10
C HIS A 424 -3.47 30.22 12.51
N PRO A 425 -4.51 31.08 12.58
CA PRO A 425 -5.83 30.78 12.03
C PRO A 425 -5.82 30.48 10.51
N THR A 426 -4.83 30.98 9.79
CA THR A 426 -4.59 30.76 8.35
C THR A 426 -3.11 30.59 8.09
N ILE A 427 -2.76 29.88 7.03
CA ILE A 427 -1.39 29.74 6.52
C ILE A 427 -1.33 30.07 5.03
N ALA A 428 -0.14 30.18 4.48
CA ALA A 428 0.07 30.32 3.03
C ALA A 428 -0.56 29.15 2.27
N PRO A 429 -0.86 29.30 0.96
CA PRO A 429 -1.33 28.20 0.12
C PRO A 429 -0.43 26.97 0.23
N ALA A 430 -1.02 25.76 0.18
CA ALA A 430 -0.30 24.51 0.42
C ALA A 430 1.02 24.39 -0.37
N LYS A 431 1.03 24.77 -1.63
CA LYS A 431 2.21 24.75 -2.51
C LYS A 431 3.35 25.68 -2.06
N ASP A 432 3.03 26.74 -1.31
CA ASP A 432 3.97 27.82 -0.96
C ASP A 432 4.34 27.79 0.54
N PHE A 433 3.57 27.06 1.36
CA PHE A 433 3.79 27.02 2.80
C PHE A 433 5.14 26.38 3.16
N ALA A 434 5.93 27.10 3.93
CA ALA A 434 7.19 26.63 4.50
C ALA A 434 7.36 27.19 5.92
N LEU A 435 7.82 26.36 6.85
CA LEU A 435 8.20 26.82 8.18
C LEU A 435 9.45 27.71 8.09
N THR A 436 9.49 28.76 8.88
CA THR A 436 10.68 29.60 9.03
C THR A 436 11.75 28.87 9.84
N ASP A 437 12.96 29.41 9.89
CA ASP A 437 14.00 28.88 10.77
C ASP A 437 13.67 29.13 12.23
N ALA A 438 13.00 30.25 12.55
CA ALA A 438 12.54 30.55 13.90
C ALA A 438 11.48 29.53 14.40
N ASP A 439 10.55 29.11 13.51
CA ASP A 439 9.58 28.07 13.83
C ASP A 439 10.27 26.73 14.15
N TYR A 440 11.30 26.39 13.37
CA TYR A 440 12.09 25.19 13.62
C TYR A 440 12.88 25.27 14.92
N ASP A 441 13.47 26.41 15.23
CA ASP A 441 14.22 26.62 16.47
C ASP A 441 13.30 26.54 17.70
N GLU A 442 12.04 27.04 17.62
CA GLU A 442 11.03 26.81 18.65
C GLU A 442 10.73 25.32 18.82
N PHE A 443 10.53 24.59 17.71
CA PHE A 443 10.33 23.14 17.75
C PHE A 443 11.51 22.41 18.39
N LYS A 444 12.73 22.71 17.95
CA LYS A 444 13.96 22.14 18.48
C LYS A 444 14.09 22.36 19.98
N ALA A 445 13.81 23.58 20.46
CA ALA A 445 13.84 23.91 21.88
C ALA A 445 12.83 23.06 22.68
N ARG A 446 11.64 22.78 22.12
CA ARG A 446 10.64 21.90 22.76
C ARG A 446 11.13 20.46 22.85
N VAL A 447 11.73 19.92 21.77
CA VAL A 447 12.30 18.56 21.77
C VAL A 447 13.37 18.41 22.85
N LEU A 448 14.28 19.38 22.96
CA LEU A 448 15.35 19.37 23.97
C LEU A 448 14.80 19.50 25.40
N LYS A 449 13.78 20.33 25.59
CA LYS A 449 13.13 20.51 26.91
C LYS A 449 12.37 19.24 27.36
N ALA A 450 11.84 18.47 26.42
CA ALA A 450 11.10 17.24 26.69
C ALA A 450 11.99 16.04 27.02
N ASP A 451 13.32 16.21 27.07
CA ASP A 451 14.29 15.11 27.23
C ASP A 451 14.04 13.94 26.26
N PHE A 452 13.75 14.30 25.01
CA PHE A 452 13.42 13.34 23.95
C PHE A 452 14.59 12.37 23.72
N LYS A 453 14.28 11.08 23.65
CA LYS A 453 15.24 10.00 23.45
C LYS A 453 14.76 9.09 22.34
N TYR A 454 15.70 8.56 21.59
CA TYR A 454 15.43 7.57 20.55
C TYR A 454 16.60 6.60 20.40
N ASP A 455 16.33 5.39 19.96
CA ASP A 455 17.34 4.37 19.73
C ASP A 455 18.12 4.66 18.45
N ARG A 456 19.44 4.53 18.52
CA ARG A 456 20.34 4.69 17.36
C ARG A 456 20.93 3.36 16.95
N GLU A 457 20.80 3.03 15.69
CA GLU A 457 21.40 1.82 15.12
C GLU A 457 22.94 1.80 15.31
N THR A 458 23.60 2.97 15.22
CA THR A 458 25.03 3.09 15.43
C THR A 458 25.45 2.64 16.83
N GLU A 459 24.71 3.01 17.86
CA GLU A 459 24.98 2.60 19.24
C GLU A 459 24.74 1.11 19.45
N LYS A 460 23.68 0.58 18.83
CA LYS A 460 23.35 -0.85 18.85
C LYS A 460 24.47 -1.68 18.20
N TYR A 461 24.89 -1.31 16.98
CA TYR A 461 25.95 -2.02 16.27
C TYR A 461 27.30 -1.91 17.01
N LEU A 462 27.61 -0.77 17.62
CA LEU A 462 28.81 -0.62 18.43
C LEU A 462 28.80 -1.55 19.64
N LYS A 463 27.65 -1.64 20.34
CA LYS A 463 27.45 -2.55 21.46
C LYS A 463 27.55 -4.03 21.05
N ASP A 464 27.02 -4.38 19.89
CA ASP A 464 27.09 -5.74 19.38
C ASP A 464 28.51 -6.09 18.90
N LEU A 465 29.23 -5.14 18.28
CA LEU A 465 30.65 -5.29 17.94
C LEU A 465 31.51 -5.47 19.20
N GLU A 466 31.25 -4.69 20.26
CA GLU A 466 31.94 -4.84 21.55
C GLU A 466 31.73 -6.24 22.16
N LYS A 467 30.50 -6.77 22.11
CA LYS A 467 30.19 -8.14 22.56
C LYS A 467 30.95 -9.19 21.75
N LEU A 468 30.98 -9.01 20.43
CA LEU A 468 31.67 -9.94 19.52
C LEU A 468 33.18 -9.92 19.78
N ALA A 469 33.79 -8.73 19.91
CA ALA A 469 35.20 -8.58 20.22
C ALA A 469 35.59 -9.21 21.59
N LYS A 470 34.70 -9.11 22.60
CA LYS A 470 34.87 -9.83 23.88
C LYS A 470 34.83 -11.34 23.73
N PHE A 471 33.90 -11.85 22.94
CA PHE A 471 33.78 -13.28 22.67
C PHE A 471 34.99 -13.83 21.90
N GLU A 472 35.53 -13.08 20.95
CA GLU A 472 36.70 -13.45 20.14
C GLU A 472 38.05 -13.16 20.83
N GLY A 473 38.06 -12.51 22.00
CA GLY A 473 39.26 -12.24 22.78
C GLY A 473 40.08 -11.00 22.34
N TYR A 474 39.53 -10.17 21.43
CA TYR A 474 40.22 -8.94 20.94
C TYR A 474 39.86 -7.66 21.69
N TYR A 475 38.89 -7.72 22.61
CA TYR A 475 38.37 -6.51 23.24
C TYR A 475 39.39 -5.80 24.11
N ASP A 476 40.21 -6.53 24.89
CA ASP A 476 41.14 -5.91 25.84
C ASP A 476 42.22 -5.12 25.12
N ASP A 477 42.69 -5.59 23.97
CA ASP A 477 43.68 -4.91 23.14
C ASP A 477 43.07 -3.69 22.42
N ALA A 478 41.78 -3.72 22.04
CA ALA A 478 41.07 -2.66 21.31
C ALA A 478 40.23 -1.76 22.21
N LYS A 479 40.30 -1.91 23.54
CA LYS A 479 39.46 -1.18 24.49
C LYS A 479 39.57 0.35 24.37
N PRO A 480 40.79 0.96 24.24
CA PRO A 480 40.91 2.40 24.07
C PRO A 480 40.18 2.92 22.83
N GLU A 481 40.20 2.17 21.72
CA GLU A 481 39.54 2.51 20.46
C GLU A 481 38.01 2.42 20.61
N PHE A 482 37.51 1.38 21.29
CA PHE A 482 36.08 1.26 21.61
C PHE A 482 35.59 2.44 22.45
N GLU A 483 36.32 2.82 23.51
CA GLU A 483 35.94 3.95 24.36
C GLU A 483 36.02 5.30 23.60
N ALA A 484 37.04 5.47 22.77
CA ALA A 484 37.17 6.66 21.91
C ALA A 484 36.02 6.75 20.90
N LEU A 485 35.67 5.64 20.27
CA LEU A 485 34.56 5.57 19.32
C LEU A 485 33.22 5.81 20.01
N LYS A 486 32.98 5.20 21.17
CA LYS A 486 31.78 5.38 22.00
C LYS A 486 31.58 6.84 22.38
N LYS A 487 32.67 7.53 22.79
CA LYS A 487 32.64 8.96 23.08
C LYS A 487 32.32 9.81 21.86
N LYS A 488 32.91 9.51 20.69
CA LYS A 488 32.66 10.24 19.43
C LYS A 488 31.26 10.01 18.86
N LEU A 489 30.72 8.84 19.07
CA LEU A 489 29.38 8.44 18.62
C LEU A 489 28.31 8.64 19.71
N SER A 490 28.66 9.26 20.84
CA SER A 490 27.71 9.54 21.92
C SER A 490 26.49 10.32 21.40
N HIS A 491 25.33 9.97 21.92
CA HIS A 491 24.06 10.56 21.53
C HIS A 491 24.03 12.07 21.80
N ASN A 492 23.66 12.85 20.79
CA ASN A 492 23.48 14.29 20.88
C ASN A 492 22.26 14.71 20.05
N VAL A 493 21.10 14.75 20.72
CA VAL A 493 19.81 15.09 20.06
C VAL A 493 19.87 16.47 19.39
N ALA A 494 20.54 17.45 19.98
CA ALA A 494 20.64 18.78 19.38
C ALA A 494 21.38 18.75 18.03
N LYS A 495 22.51 18.01 17.97
CA LYS A 495 23.26 17.79 16.72
C LYS A 495 22.45 17.01 15.69
N ASP A 496 21.72 15.99 16.12
CA ASP A 496 20.91 15.16 15.24
C ASP A 496 19.72 15.94 14.66
N LEU A 497 19.12 16.84 15.44
CA LEU A 497 18.09 17.77 14.97
C LEU A 497 18.64 18.76 13.94
N ASP A 498 19.86 19.31 14.15
CA ASP A 498 20.49 20.21 13.18
C ASP A 498 20.85 19.48 11.87
N TYR A 499 21.40 18.27 11.98
CA TYR A 499 21.77 17.47 10.82
C TYR A 499 20.55 17.09 9.96
N ASN A 500 19.43 16.79 10.60
CA ASN A 500 18.20 16.38 9.93
C ASN A 500 17.16 17.51 9.77
N LYS A 501 17.56 18.79 10.01
CA LYS A 501 16.67 19.96 10.02
C LYS A 501 15.73 20.00 8.81
N THR A 502 16.30 19.90 7.61
CA THR A 502 15.52 19.98 6.36
C THR A 502 14.43 18.91 6.31
N TYR A 503 14.75 17.67 6.66
CA TYR A 503 13.81 16.58 6.63
C TYR A 503 12.70 16.73 7.69
N ILE A 504 13.08 17.11 8.92
CA ILE A 504 12.13 17.30 10.02
C ILE A 504 11.19 18.48 9.72
N LYS A 505 11.71 19.58 9.13
CA LYS A 505 10.85 20.68 8.67
C LYS A 505 9.81 20.22 7.65
N GLN A 506 10.20 19.40 6.68
CA GLN A 506 9.28 18.86 5.67
C GLN A 506 8.17 18.01 6.30
N LEU A 507 8.50 17.19 7.32
CA LEU A 507 7.49 16.43 8.05
C LEU A 507 6.50 17.36 8.77
N LEU A 508 7.00 18.33 9.52
CA LEU A 508 6.16 19.31 10.22
C LEU A 508 5.29 20.11 9.25
N GLU A 509 5.87 20.58 8.14
CA GLU A 509 5.14 21.30 7.09
C GLU A 509 3.99 20.48 6.54
N ASN A 510 4.26 19.21 6.23
CA ASN A 510 3.25 18.29 5.69
C ASN A 510 2.09 18.07 6.67
N GLU A 511 2.40 17.83 7.94
CA GLU A 511 1.41 17.62 9.00
C GLU A 511 0.60 18.88 9.33
N ILE A 512 1.23 20.06 9.32
CA ILE A 512 0.57 21.33 9.52
C ILE A 512 -0.34 21.64 8.32
N VAL A 513 0.16 21.49 7.08
CA VAL A 513 -0.62 21.73 5.87
C VAL A 513 -1.85 20.84 5.79
N ALA A 514 -1.72 19.55 6.20
CA ALA A 514 -2.85 18.63 6.26
C ALA A 514 -4.00 19.14 7.15
N ALA A 515 -3.68 19.86 8.22
CA ALA A 515 -4.71 20.40 9.12
C ALA A 515 -5.54 21.57 8.52
N TYR A 516 -5.01 22.26 7.50
CA TYR A 516 -5.71 23.37 6.81
C TYR A 516 -6.26 22.98 5.43
N TYR A 517 -5.53 22.15 4.71
CA TYR A 517 -5.79 21.83 3.30
C TYR A 517 -5.97 20.34 3.07
N PHE A 518 -6.14 19.55 4.14
CA PHE A 518 -6.37 18.11 4.14
C PHE A 518 -5.26 17.36 3.36
N GLN A 519 -5.51 16.10 3.05
CA GLN A 519 -4.56 15.24 2.34
C GLN A 519 -4.11 15.82 0.98
N ALA A 520 -5.02 16.47 0.27
CA ALA A 520 -4.69 17.09 -1.02
C ALA A 520 -3.60 18.16 -0.89
N GLY A 521 -3.72 19.02 0.13
CA GLY A 521 -2.73 20.06 0.41
C GLY A 521 -1.40 19.48 0.87
N ALA A 522 -1.42 18.46 1.73
CA ALA A 522 -0.21 17.75 2.18
C ALA A 522 0.57 17.16 1.00
N ILE A 523 -0.13 16.46 0.08
CA ILE A 523 0.50 15.93 -1.13
C ILE A 523 1.08 17.08 -1.96
N GLN A 524 0.31 18.13 -2.23
CA GLN A 524 0.77 19.27 -3.01
C GLN A 524 2.03 19.93 -2.41
N ASN A 525 2.10 20.06 -1.09
CA ASN A 525 3.26 20.60 -0.39
C ASN A 525 4.49 19.68 -0.57
N SER A 526 4.32 18.38 -0.38
CA SER A 526 5.40 17.39 -0.43
C SER A 526 6.07 17.28 -1.81
N LEU A 527 5.33 17.55 -2.90
CA LEU A 527 5.86 17.48 -4.28
C LEU A 527 7.07 18.39 -4.49
N ARG A 528 7.19 19.49 -3.73
CA ARG A 528 8.34 20.42 -3.80
C ARG A 528 9.67 19.77 -3.42
N TYR A 529 9.63 18.74 -2.60
CA TYR A 529 10.82 18.09 -2.05
C TYR A 529 11.08 16.72 -2.67
N ASP A 530 10.09 16.14 -3.33
CA ASP A 530 10.09 14.77 -3.83
C ASP A 530 11.13 14.57 -4.94
N LYS A 531 12.18 13.80 -4.67
CA LYS A 531 13.27 13.51 -5.61
C LYS A 531 12.79 12.76 -6.85
N GLN A 532 11.85 11.84 -6.70
CA GLN A 532 11.34 11.02 -7.80
C GLN A 532 10.49 11.88 -8.73
N VAL A 533 9.65 12.75 -8.16
CA VAL A 533 8.87 13.72 -8.96
C VAL A 533 9.80 14.69 -9.69
N LYS A 534 10.83 15.23 -9.02
CA LYS A 534 11.82 16.11 -9.66
C LYS A 534 12.57 15.41 -10.79
N ALA A 535 12.95 14.14 -10.62
CA ALA A 535 13.59 13.35 -11.66
C ALA A 535 12.64 13.12 -12.85
N ALA A 536 11.36 12.81 -12.59
CA ALA A 536 10.35 12.66 -13.63
C ALA A 536 10.11 13.97 -14.40
N MET A 537 10.02 15.10 -13.69
CA MET A 537 9.88 16.43 -14.32
C MET A 537 11.07 16.75 -15.22
N LYS A 538 12.31 16.52 -14.74
CA LYS A 538 13.52 16.72 -15.52
C LYS A 538 13.53 15.89 -16.81
N LEU A 539 13.13 14.62 -16.71
CA LEU A 539 13.05 13.73 -17.86
C LEU A 539 12.01 14.22 -18.88
N LEU A 540 10.81 14.60 -18.43
CA LEU A 540 9.73 15.08 -19.30
C LEU A 540 10.04 16.43 -19.96
N GLN A 541 10.96 17.21 -19.39
CA GLN A 541 11.49 18.45 -19.96
C GLN A 541 12.65 18.22 -20.96
N SER A 542 13.10 16.96 -21.10
CA SER A 542 14.19 16.54 -22.00
C SER A 542 13.69 15.49 -23.01
N PRO A 543 12.97 15.91 -24.09
CA PRO A 543 12.34 14.97 -25.03
C PRO A 543 13.32 13.97 -25.64
N GLU A 544 14.55 14.39 -25.96
CA GLU A 544 15.56 13.51 -26.53
C GLU A 544 15.98 12.38 -25.56
N GLU A 545 16.12 12.71 -24.28
CA GLU A 545 16.47 11.73 -23.26
C GLU A 545 15.28 10.76 -23.01
N TYR A 546 14.06 11.29 -23.00
CA TYR A 546 12.83 10.52 -22.88
C TYR A 546 12.68 9.50 -24.03
N GLU A 547 12.80 9.95 -25.28
CA GLU A 547 12.72 9.09 -26.46
C GLU A 547 13.85 8.05 -26.53
N LYS A 548 15.06 8.40 -26.12
CA LYS A 548 16.19 7.47 -26.06
C LYS A 548 15.97 6.32 -25.09
N ILE A 549 15.20 6.54 -24.01
CA ILE A 549 14.84 5.49 -23.06
C ILE A 549 13.79 4.56 -23.66
N LEU A 550 12.74 5.12 -24.29
CA LEU A 550 11.69 4.32 -24.90
C LEU A 550 12.17 3.58 -26.16
N HIS A 551 13.02 4.21 -26.94
CA HIS A 551 13.50 3.71 -28.24
C HIS A 551 15.03 3.69 -28.31
N PRO A 552 15.70 2.83 -27.51
CA PRO A 552 17.16 2.75 -27.55
C PRO A 552 17.63 2.32 -28.93
N VAL A 553 18.67 3.00 -29.44
CA VAL A 553 19.32 2.59 -30.68
C VAL A 553 19.86 1.17 -30.49
N LYS A 554 19.42 0.24 -31.33
CA LYS A 554 19.93 -1.13 -31.30
C LYS A 554 21.43 -1.09 -31.59
N LYS A 555 22.25 -1.53 -30.65
CA LYS A 555 23.68 -1.74 -30.82
C LYS A 555 23.92 -2.95 -31.70
#